data_90fc8f0b4eeee5a10193a2898303d6e9
#
_entry.id   90fc8f0b4eeee5a10193a2898303d6e9
#
_cell.length_a   1.000
_cell.length_b   1.000
_cell.length_c   1.000
_cell.angle_alpha   90.00
_cell.angle_beta   90.00
_cell.angle_gamma   90.00
#
_symmetry.space_group_name_H-M   'P 1'
#
loop_
_entity.id
_entity.type
_entity.pdbx_description
1 polymer ?
#
loop_
_entity_poly.entity_id
_entity_poly.type
_entity_poly.pdbx_seq_one_letter_code
_entity_poly.pdbx_strand_id
1 'polypeptide(L)'
;MSEITKKALATSLKKLLSKKELSKITISNITDDCGVNRQTFYYHFKDVYDLLEWIYLNEVIQPMNGKDTYDNWEQGFLSIFEYILENKEFVKNTYDSISRDYFLRFVYKQTTILLMNVIDEQSKKIDVSREDKKFIANFYKYGFVGIIQEWIKDEMKEKPEDIIKKLNNIIEGNFEKALDNLKCSK
;
A
#
# COMPACT_ATOMS: atom_id res chain seq x y z
N MET A 1 11.29 -23.60 6.69
CA MET A 1 9.91 -24.15 6.61
C MET A 1 8.83 -23.09 6.83
N SER A 2 8.98 -22.15 7.75
CA SER A 2 7.97 -21.13 8.05
C SER A 2 7.54 -20.26 6.85
N GLU A 3 8.49 -19.79 6.04
CA GLU A 3 8.20 -18.86 4.92
C GLU A 3 7.48 -19.54 3.74
N ILE A 4 7.80 -20.79 3.46
CA ILE A 4 7.12 -21.60 2.41
C ILE A 4 5.64 -21.77 2.78
N THR A 5 5.36 -22.07 4.05
CA THR A 5 3.98 -22.24 4.53
C THR A 5 3.18 -20.95 4.43
N LYS A 6 3.77 -19.81 4.83
CA LYS A 6 3.12 -18.50 4.69
C LYS A 6 2.79 -18.19 3.23
N LYS A 7 3.73 -18.42 2.32
CA LYS A 7 3.51 -18.25 0.87
C LYS A 7 2.41 -19.17 0.34
N ALA A 8 2.35 -20.44 0.78
CA ALA A 8 1.29 -21.34 0.39
C ALA A 8 -0.10 -20.86 0.84
N LEU A 9 -0.21 -20.42 2.10
CA LEU A 9 -1.44 -19.82 2.65
C LEU A 9 -1.84 -18.55 1.88
N ALA A 10 -0.88 -17.69 1.55
CA ALA A 10 -1.11 -16.47 0.78
C ALA A 10 -1.60 -16.76 -0.63
N THR A 11 -0.97 -17.69 -1.32
CA THR A 11 -1.39 -18.14 -2.66
C THR A 11 -2.81 -18.70 -2.64
N SER A 12 -3.13 -19.53 -1.63
CA SER A 12 -4.47 -20.07 -1.45
C SER A 12 -5.51 -18.96 -1.23
N LEU A 13 -5.23 -18.00 -0.33
CA LEU A 13 -6.14 -16.88 -0.09
C LEU A 13 -6.36 -16.05 -1.36
N LYS A 14 -5.32 -15.71 -2.11
CA LYS A 14 -5.44 -14.95 -3.38
C LYS A 14 -6.27 -15.72 -4.41
N LYS A 15 -6.04 -17.02 -4.57
CA LYS A 15 -6.82 -17.90 -5.45
C LYS A 15 -8.30 -17.97 -5.05
N LEU A 16 -8.61 -17.98 -3.75
CA LEU A 16 -9.99 -17.97 -3.27
C LEU A 16 -10.63 -16.60 -3.48
N LEU A 17 -9.90 -15.51 -3.25
CA LEU A 17 -10.37 -14.15 -3.46
C LEU A 17 -10.59 -13.80 -4.94
N SER A 18 -9.94 -14.49 -5.87
CA SER A 18 -10.28 -14.33 -7.29
C SER A 18 -11.65 -14.90 -7.69
N LYS A 19 -12.32 -15.64 -6.78
CA LYS A 19 -13.58 -16.32 -7.07
C LYS A 19 -14.74 -15.91 -6.17
N LYS A 20 -14.46 -15.37 -4.99
CA LYS A 20 -15.48 -15.01 -3.98
C LYS A 20 -14.99 -13.93 -3.04
N GLU A 21 -15.92 -13.20 -2.47
CA GLU A 21 -15.67 -12.17 -1.48
C GLU A 21 -14.96 -12.71 -0.22
N LEU A 22 -14.16 -11.88 0.43
CA LEU A 22 -13.43 -12.25 1.65
C LEU A 22 -14.36 -12.70 2.78
N SER A 23 -15.54 -12.09 2.90
CA SER A 23 -16.58 -12.45 3.90
C SER A 23 -17.03 -13.90 3.81
N LYS A 24 -16.87 -14.54 2.65
CA LYS A 24 -17.25 -15.93 2.37
C LYS A 24 -16.06 -16.90 2.46
N ILE A 25 -14.87 -16.41 2.83
CA ILE A 25 -13.66 -17.24 2.95
C ILE A 25 -13.40 -17.55 4.42
N THR A 26 -13.32 -18.83 4.74
CA THR A 26 -12.96 -19.32 6.07
C THR A 26 -11.51 -19.81 6.12
N ILE A 27 -10.93 -19.88 7.32
CA ILE A 27 -9.60 -20.47 7.52
C ILE A 27 -9.57 -21.93 6.99
N SER A 28 -10.66 -22.69 7.17
CA SER A 28 -10.75 -24.04 6.60
C SER A 28 -10.63 -24.04 5.08
N ASN A 29 -11.31 -23.10 4.39
CA ASN A 29 -11.17 -23.01 2.93
C ASN A 29 -9.72 -22.79 2.49
N ILE A 30 -8.97 -21.96 3.22
CA ILE A 30 -7.57 -21.64 2.91
C ILE A 30 -6.68 -22.86 3.18
N THR A 31 -6.85 -23.49 4.36
CA THR A 31 -6.01 -24.62 4.78
C THR A 31 -6.27 -25.88 3.96
N ASP A 32 -7.53 -26.15 3.60
CA ASP A 32 -7.89 -27.27 2.76
C ASP A 32 -7.34 -27.10 1.33
N ASP A 33 -7.38 -25.88 0.77
CA ASP A 33 -6.86 -25.61 -0.59
C ASP A 33 -5.34 -25.77 -0.67
N CYS A 34 -4.59 -25.46 0.39
CA CYS A 34 -3.12 -25.61 0.41
C CYS A 34 -2.60 -26.85 1.14
N GLY A 35 -3.50 -27.73 1.61
CA GLY A 35 -3.12 -29.03 2.19
C GLY A 35 -2.47 -28.95 3.57
N VAL A 36 -2.78 -27.91 4.38
CA VAL A 36 -2.29 -27.80 5.75
C VAL A 36 -3.45 -27.86 6.76
N ASN A 37 -3.16 -28.08 8.02
CA ASN A 37 -4.19 -28.07 9.05
C ASN A 37 -4.41 -26.66 9.65
N ARG A 38 -5.54 -26.46 10.33
CA ARG A 38 -5.89 -25.17 10.96
C ARG A 38 -4.89 -24.72 12.04
N GLN A 39 -4.24 -25.65 12.75
CA GLN A 39 -3.23 -25.29 13.74
C GLN A 39 -2.01 -24.65 13.07
N THR A 40 -1.62 -25.15 11.88
CA THR A 40 -0.57 -24.57 11.07
C THR A 40 -0.91 -23.15 10.67
N PHE A 41 -2.16 -22.86 10.32
CA PHE A 41 -2.60 -21.48 10.05
C PHE A 41 -2.41 -20.59 11.29
N TYR A 42 -2.96 -20.99 12.45
CA TYR A 42 -2.88 -20.21 13.69
C TYR A 42 -1.47 -20.07 14.26
N TYR A 43 -0.55 -20.95 13.89
CA TYR A 43 0.86 -20.79 14.21
C TYR A 43 1.49 -19.58 13.48
N HIS A 44 0.99 -19.22 12.31
CA HIS A 44 1.55 -18.15 11.49
C HIS A 44 0.73 -16.86 11.50
N PHE A 45 -0.57 -16.96 11.61
CA PHE A 45 -1.50 -15.85 11.46
C PHE A 45 -2.64 -15.95 12.47
N LYS A 46 -2.99 -14.80 13.04
CA LYS A 46 -4.08 -14.68 14.01
C LYS A 46 -5.44 -14.95 13.34
N ASP A 47 -5.64 -14.39 12.17
CA ASP A 47 -6.87 -14.47 11.38
C ASP A 47 -6.57 -14.22 9.89
N VAL A 48 -7.61 -14.23 9.06
CA VAL A 48 -7.49 -14.02 7.61
C VAL A 48 -7.01 -12.60 7.28
N TYR A 49 -7.30 -11.61 8.12
CA TYR A 49 -6.89 -10.22 7.91
C TYR A 49 -5.38 -10.04 8.17
N ASP A 50 -4.85 -10.75 9.17
CA ASP A 50 -3.40 -10.80 9.45
C ASP A 50 -2.64 -11.42 8.26
N LEU A 51 -3.17 -12.49 7.67
CA LEU A 51 -2.63 -13.07 6.43
C LEU A 51 -2.72 -12.06 5.26
N LEU A 52 -3.83 -11.33 5.15
CA LEU A 52 -4.01 -10.32 4.10
C LEU A 52 -3.00 -9.16 4.25
N GLU A 53 -2.78 -8.67 5.47
CA GLU A 53 -1.76 -7.65 5.76
C GLU A 53 -0.36 -8.17 5.41
N TRP A 54 -0.06 -9.42 5.73
CA TRP A 54 1.21 -10.05 5.37
C TRP A 54 1.41 -10.12 3.86
N ILE A 55 0.37 -10.44 3.07
CA ILE A 55 0.43 -10.44 1.60
C ILE A 55 0.81 -9.04 1.10
N TYR A 56 0.11 -8.00 1.52
CA TYR A 56 0.40 -6.64 1.08
C TYR A 56 1.80 -6.18 1.48
N LEU A 57 2.26 -6.48 2.70
CA LEU A 57 3.61 -6.15 3.15
C LEU A 57 4.69 -6.81 2.30
N ASN A 58 4.51 -8.07 1.94
CA ASN A 58 5.53 -8.83 1.23
C ASN A 58 5.48 -8.67 -0.29
N GLU A 59 4.31 -8.48 -0.87
CA GLU A 59 4.15 -8.39 -2.32
C GLU A 59 4.13 -6.95 -2.86
N VAL A 60 3.76 -5.97 -2.03
CA VAL A 60 3.71 -4.56 -2.42
C VAL A 60 4.89 -3.78 -1.83
N ILE A 61 5.05 -3.84 -0.51
CA ILE A 61 5.98 -2.94 0.19
C ILE A 61 7.42 -3.40 0.11
N GLN A 62 7.70 -4.69 0.30
CA GLN A 62 9.07 -5.19 0.20
C GLN A 62 9.72 -4.91 -1.17
N PRO A 63 9.04 -5.09 -2.31
CA PRO A 63 9.59 -4.71 -3.61
C PRO A 63 9.84 -3.21 -3.79
N MET A 64 9.23 -2.37 -2.95
CA MET A 64 9.44 -0.91 -2.95
C MET A 64 10.64 -0.46 -2.11
N ASN A 65 11.26 -1.34 -1.33
CA ASN A 65 12.42 -1.00 -0.52
C ASN A 65 13.51 -0.37 -1.39
N GLY A 66 14.00 0.82 -0.96
CA GLY A 66 14.95 1.62 -1.72
C GLY A 66 14.35 2.49 -2.83
N LYS A 67 13.01 2.54 -2.97
CA LYS A 67 12.28 3.43 -3.88
C LYS A 67 11.44 4.47 -3.12
N ASP A 68 11.90 4.86 -1.95
CA ASP A 68 11.24 5.74 -1.01
C ASP A 68 12.02 7.04 -0.78
N THR A 69 12.83 7.42 -1.77
CA THR A 69 13.57 8.70 -1.82
C THR A 69 12.88 9.69 -2.78
N TYR A 70 13.28 10.95 -2.70
CA TYR A 70 12.76 11.98 -3.60
C TYR A 70 13.05 11.67 -5.08
N ASP A 71 14.20 11.09 -5.38
CA ASP A 71 14.62 10.82 -6.76
C ASP A 71 13.93 9.59 -7.39
N ASN A 72 13.29 8.74 -6.58
CA ASN A 72 12.73 7.46 -7.06
C ASN A 72 11.30 7.16 -6.61
N TRP A 73 10.63 8.09 -5.93
CA TRP A 73 9.25 7.90 -5.43
C TRP A 73 8.27 7.53 -6.55
N GLU A 74 8.46 8.06 -7.78
CA GLU A 74 7.64 7.73 -8.94
C GLU A 74 7.66 6.23 -9.23
N GLN A 75 8.86 5.62 -9.21
CA GLN A 75 9.01 4.18 -9.43
C GLN A 75 8.36 3.36 -8.31
N GLY A 76 8.45 3.85 -7.07
CA GLY A 76 7.77 3.26 -5.92
C GLY A 76 6.26 3.25 -6.08
N PHE A 77 5.68 4.39 -6.43
CA PHE A 77 4.24 4.50 -6.67
C PHE A 77 3.78 3.72 -7.90
N LEU A 78 4.54 3.77 -8.99
CA LEU A 78 4.25 2.97 -10.18
C LEU A 78 4.14 1.48 -9.83
N SER A 79 5.07 0.96 -9.03
CA SER A 79 5.03 -0.44 -8.58
C SER A 79 3.74 -0.80 -7.79
N ILE A 80 3.14 0.15 -7.07
CA ILE A 80 1.84 -0.06 -6.41
C ILE A 80 0.72 -0.23 -7.44
N PHE A 81 0.66 0.66 -8.42
CA PHE A 81 -0.35 0.60 -9.49
C PHE A 81 -0.21 -0.68 -10.31
N GLU A 82 1.02 -1.05 -10.69
CA GLU A 82 1.33 -2.29 -11.41
C GLU A 82 0.86 -3.52 -10.62
N TYR A 83 1.19 -3.59 -9.32
CA TYR A 83 0.72 -4.68 -8.47
C TYR A 83 -0.81 -4.77 -8.42
N ILE A 84 -1.50 -3.63 -8.26
CA ILE A 84 -2.96 -3.58 -8.24
C ILE A 84 -3.52 -4.10 -9.56
N LEU A 85 -2.92 -3.72 -10.68
CA LEU A 85 -3.36 -4.13 -12.02
C LEU A 85 -3.14 -5.63 -12.26
N GLU A 86 -1.97 -6.17 -11.89
CA GLU A 86 -1.64 -7.59 -11.97
C GLU A 86 -2.53 -8.46 -11.07
N ASN A 87 -3.02 -7.90 -9.95
CA ASN A 87 -3.86 -8.59 -8.97
C ASN A 87 -5.29 -8.02 -8.93
N LYS A 88 -5.82 -7.55 -10.06
CA LYS A 88 -7.07 -6.80 -10.17
C LYS A 88 -8.24 -7.44 -9.39
N GLU A 89 -8.54 -8.70 -9.63
CA GLU A 89 -9.65 -9.40 -8.98
C GLU A 89 -9.45 -9.54 -7.46
N PHE A 90 -8.24 -9.84 -7.04
CA PHE A 90 -7.88 -9.90 -5.62
C PHE A 90 -8.09 -8.54 -4.92
N VAL A 91 -7.59 -7.46 -5.53
CA VAL A 91 -7.72 -6.11 -4.98
C VAL A 91 -9.17 -5.65 -4.96
N LYS A 92 -9.92 -5.86 -6.04
CA LYS A 92 -11.36 -5.51 -6.10
C LYS A 92 -12.16 -6.24 -5.03
N ASN A 93 -12.03 -7.56 -4.92
CA ASN A 93 -12.75 -8.35 -3.93
C ASN A 93 -12.37 -8.00 -2.48
N THR A 94 -11.17 -7.47 -2.26
CA THR A 94 -10.77 -6.94 -0.96
C THR A 94 -11.34 -5.54 -0.73
N TYR A 95 -11.29 -4.69 -1.75
CA TYR A 95 -11.75 -3.30 -1.69
C TYR A 95 -13.28 -3.18 -1.56
N ASP A 96 -14.04 -4.02 -2.25
CA ASP A 96 -15.52 -4.01 -2.25
C ASP A 96 -16.13 -4.74 -1.03
N SER A 97 -15.32 -5.32 -0.16
CA SER A 97 -15.75 -6.10 1.00
C SER A 97 -15.68 -5.29 2.31
N ILE A 98 -16.18 -5.89 3.40
CA ILE A 98 -16.02 -5.39 4.79
C ILE A 98 -14.55 -5.15 5.15
N SER A 99 -13.64 -5.78 4.43
CA SER A 99 -12.19 -5.60 4.58
C SER A 99 -11.61 -4.33 3.96
N ARG A 100 -12.43 -3.49 3.32
CA ARG A 100 -12.01 -2.20 2.76
C ARG A 100 -11.26 -1.34 3.77
N ASP A 101 -11.74 -1.29 5.01
CA ASP A 101 -11.10 -0.51 6.07
C ASP A 101 -9.71 -1.04 6.43
N TYR A 102 -9.49 -2.36 6.33
CA TYR A 102 -8.16 -2.96 6.53
C TYR A 102 -7.22 -2.60 5.39
N PHE A 103 -7.69 -2.72 4.15
CA PHE A 103 -6.94 -2.31 2.97
C PHE A 103 -6.58 -0.82 3.04
N LEU A 104 -7.54 0.06 3.29
CA LEU A 104 -7.30 1.50 3.37
C LEU A 104 -6.36 1.88 4.51
N ARG A 105 -6.52 1.30 5.71
CA ARG A 105 -5.58 1.54 6.82
C ARG A 105 -4.16 1.14 6.45
N PHE A 106 -4.01 0.00 5.77
CA PHE A 106 -2.72 -0.44 5.28
C PHE A 106 -2.13 0.57 4.28
N VAL A 107 -2.89 0.95 3.24
CA VAL A 107 -2.44 1.89 2.21
C VAL A 107 -2.10 3.26 2.83
N TYR A 108 -2.94 3.80 3.72
CA TYR A 108 -2.67 5.05 4.43
C TYR A 108 -1.38 4.98 5.27
N LYS A 109 -1.16 3.89 5.99
CA LYS A 109 0.04 3.69 6.80
C LYS A 109 1.30 3.68 5.94
N GLN A 110 1.31 2.90 4.86
CA GLN A 110 2.48 2.78 3.98
C GLN A 110 2.75 4.07 3.22
N THR A 111 1.73 4.73 2.69
CA THR A 111 1.86 6.03 2.04
C THR A 111 2.43 7.08 3.00
N THR A 112 2.02 7.06 4.28
CA THR A 112 2.59 7.97 5.29
C THR A 112 4.08 7.74 5.50
N ILE A 113 4.51 6.47 5.60
CA ILE A 113 5.92 6.12 5.79
C ILE A 113 6.75 6.62 4.60
N LEU A 114 6.29 6.33 3.38
CA LEU A 114 6.97 6.73 2.15
C LEU A 114 7.09 8.26 2.05
N LEU A 115 6.00 8.99 2.27
CA LEU A 115 6.01 10.45 2.23
C LEU A 115 6.89 11.06 3.31
N MET A 116 6.91 10.49 4.53
CA MET A 116 7.79 10.95 5.60
C MET A 116 9.26 10.78 5.25
N ASN A 117 9.66 9.66 4.61
CA ASN A 117 11.03 9.46 4.17
C ASN A 117 11.45 10.51 3.14
N VAL A 118 10.60 10.78 2.14
CA VAL A 118 10.84 11.83 1.13
C VAL A 118 10.95 13.21 1.79
N ILE A 119 10.02 13.55 2.70
CA ILE A 119 10.01 14.85 3.40
C ILE A 119 11.23 15.01 4.30
N ASP A 120 11.62 13.96 5.03
CA ASP A 120 12.81 13.98 5.88
C ASP A 120 14.09 14.14 5.05
N GLU A 121 14.14 13.54 3.87
CA GLU A 121 15.26 13.73 2.93
C GLU A 121 15.35 15.19 2.46
N GLN A 122 14.25 15.75 1.97
CA GLN A 122 14.19 17.13 1.45
C GLN A 122 14.41 18.19 2.55
N SER A 123 14.05 17.89 3.78
CA SER A 123 14.18 18.81 4.90
C SER A 123 15.52 18.75 5.64
N LYS A 124 16.51 17.98 5.18
CA LYS A 124 17.83 17.85 5.86
C LYS A 124 18.53 19.18 6.12
N LYS A 125 18.28 20.19 5.28
CA LYS A 125 18.92 21.53 5.37
C LYS A 125 17.95 22.61 5.81
N ILE A 126 16.70 22.28 6.10
CA ILE A 126 15.62 23.21 6.43
C ILE A 126 15.11 22.86 7.82
N ASP A 127 15.11 23.83 8.75
CA ASP A 127 14.58 23.63 10.09
C ASP A 127 13.05 23.71 10.07
N VAL A 128 12.41 22.54 9.99
CA VAL A 128 10.95 22.40 10.00
C VAL A 128 10.57 21.45 11.13
N SER A 129 9.55 21.84 11.90
CA SER A 129 9.08 21.03 13.02
C SER A 129 8.60 19.64 12.55
N ARG A 130 8.72 18.64 13.43
CA ARG A 130 8.20 17.30 13.13
C ARG A 130 6.68 17.29 12.92
N GLU A 131 5.98 18.22 13.54
CA GLU A 131 4.53 18.39 13.41
C GLU A 131 4.17 18.90 12.02
N ASP A 132 4.87 19.91 11.53
CA ASP A 132 4.67 20.45 10.19
C ASP A 132 5.02 19.44 9.09
N LYS A 133 6.11 18.69 9.25
CA LYS A 133 6.44 17.57 8.35
C LYS A 133 5.32 16.52 8.28
N LYS A 134 4.74 16.14 9.43
CA LYS A 134 3.60 15.25 9.49
C LYS A 134 2.36 15.85 8.82
N PHE A 135 2.15 17.15 8.97
CA PHE A 135 1.03 17.83 8.32
C PHE A 135 1.16 17.77 6.80
N ILE A 136 2.35 18.09 6.26
CA ILE A 136 2.66 17.97 4.83
C ILE A 136 2.42 16.51 4.36
N ALA A 137 2.98 15.53 5.06
CA ALA A 137 2.79 14.12 4.73
C ALA A 137 1.31 13.73 4.71
N ASN A 138 0.52 14.18 5.69
CA ASN A 138 -0.91 13.90 5.75
C ASN A 138 -1.67 14.54 4.57
N PHE A 139 -1.35 15.76 4.20
CA PHE A 139 -1.97 16.44 3.06
C PHE A 139 -1.79 15.63 1.77
N TYR A 140 -0.55 15.30 1.42
CA TYR A 140 -0.26 14.53 0.21
C TYR A 140 -0.81 13.10 0.29
N LYS A 141 -0.74 12.45 1.44
CA LYS A 141 -1.29 11.10 1.64
C LYS A 141 -2.73 10.97 1.19
N TYR A 142 -3.59 11.93 1.55
CA TYR A 142 -5.00 11.89 1.17
C TYR A 142 -5.18 12.05 -0.35
N GLY A 143 -4.36 12.86 -0.99
CA GLY A 143 -4.34 12.98 -2.45
C GLY A 143 -3.95 11.67 -3.13
N PHE A 144 -2.83 11.08 -2.73
CA PHE A 144 -2.33 9.83 -3.30
C PHE A 144 -3.32 8.67 -3.11
N VAL A 145 -3.79 8.46 -1.88
CA VAL A 145 -4.72 7.37 -1.59
C VAL A 145 -6.08 7.61 -2.27
N GLY A 146 -6.52 8.86 -2.36
CA GLY A 146 -7.73 9.23 -3.09
C GLY A 146 -7.65 8.87 -4.58
N ILE A 147 -6.53 9.17 -5.22
CA ILE A 147 -6.30 8.82 -6.64
C ILE A 147 -6.32 7.30 -6.85
N ILE A 148 -5.66 6.52 -5.99
CA ILE A 148 -5.71 5.05 -6.05
C ILE A 148 -7.16 4.56 -5.92
N GLN A 149 -7.93 5.11 -4.97
CA GLN A 149 -9.31 4.70 -4.77
C GLN A 149 -10.21 5.02 -5.97
N GLU A 150 -10.10 6.22 -6.52
CA GLU A 150 -10.87 6.59 -7.73
C GLU A 150 -10.48 5.72 -8.92
N TRP A 151 -9.19 5.46 -9.11
CA TRP A 151 -8.71 4.60 -10.19
C TRP A 151 -9.24 3.15 -10.05
N ILE A 152 -9.29 2.59 -8.83
CA ILE A 152 -9.89 1.27 -8.60
C ILE A 152 -11.39 1.29 -8.93
N LYS A 153 -12.14 2.32 -8.51
CA LYS A 153 -13.57 2.49 -8.82
C LYS A 153 -13.83 2.62 -10.31
N ASP A 154 -12.94 3.32 -11.03
CA ASP A 154 -13.02 3.48 -12.47
C ASP A 154 -12.52 2.26 -13.26
N GLU A 155 -12.49 1.09 -12.60
CA GLU A 155 -12.08 -0.17 -13.21
C GLU A 155 -10.64 -0.17 -13.74
N MET A 156 -9.78 0.67 -13.17
CA MET A 156 -8.34 0.77 -13.52
C MET A 156 -8.11 1.09 -15.01
N LYS A 157 -8.93 1.96 -15.59
CA LYS A 157 -8.92 2.26 -17.03
C LYS A 157 -7.74 3.10 -17.47
N GLU A 158 -7.32 4.06 -16.63
CA GLU A 158 -6.18 4.92 -16.93
C GLU A 158 -4.87 4.16 -16.73
N LYS A 159 -3.88 4.41 -17.58
CA LYS A 159 -2.57 3.78 -17.46
C LYS A 159 -1.84 4.32 -16.24
N PRO A 160 -1.19 3.46 -15.44
CA PRO A 160 -0.41 3.88 -14.28
C PRO A 160 0.62 4.97 -14.58
N GLU A 161 1.32 4.87 -15.71
CA GLU A 161 2.36 5.82 -16.10
C GLU A 161 1.79 7.23 -16.33
N ASP A 162 0.57 7.33 -16.90
CA ASP A 162 -0.09 8.62 -17.13
C ASP A 162 -0.51 9.26 -15.80
N ILE A 163 -0.96 8.47 -14.83
CA ILE A 163 -1.29 8.92 -13.48
C ILE A 163 -0.03 9.45 -12.78
N ILE A 164 1.06 8.68 -12.81
CA ILE A 164 2.34 9.05 -12.19
C ILE A 164 2.86 10.35 -12.81
N LYS A 165 2.82 10.49 -14.13
CA LYS A 165 3.23 11.72 -14.82
C LYS A 165 2.43 12.94 -14.37
N LYS A 166 1.10 12.81 -14.21
CA LYS A 166 0.27 13.89 -13.67
C LYS A 166 0.63 14.24 -12.23
N LEU A 167 0.85 13.21 -11.40
CA LEU A 167 1.27 13.39 -10.01
C LEU A 167 2.61 14.12 -9.94
N ASN A 168 3.60 13.72 -10.74
CA ASN A 168 4.89 14.36 -10.76
C ASN A 168 4.78 15.85 -11.11
N ASN A 169 4.03 16.20 -12.16
CA ASN A 169 3.80 17.59 -12.54
C ASN A 169 3.16 18.46 -11.44
N ILE A 170 2.38 17.84 -10.52
CA ILE A 170 1.77 18.55 -9.39
C ILE A 170 2.75 18.65 -8.22
N ILE A 171 3.61 17.64 -8.01
CA ILE A 171 4.44 17.51 -6.82
C ILE A 171 5.80 18.20 -7.00
N GLU A 172 6.33 18.24 -8.22
CA GLU A 172 7.63 18.81 -8.53
C GLU A 172 7.76 20.25 -8.00
N GLY A 173 8.76 20.47 -7.14
CA GLY A 173 9.00 21.76 -6.45
C GLY A 173 8.00 22.11 -5.35
N ASN A 174 6.87 21.44 -5.23
CA ASN A 174 5.86 21.78 -4.24
C ASN A 174 6.21 21.30 -2.82
N PHE A 175 6.94 20.19 -2.68
CA PHE A 175 7.47 19.75 -1.39
C PHE A 175 8.44 20.77 -0.81
N GLU A 176 9.41 21.22 -1.62
CA GLU A 176 10.40 22.22 -1.21
C GLU A 176 9.73 23.53 -0.80
N LYS A 177 8.76 23.98 -1.61
CA LYS A 177 7.99 25.19 -1.32
C LYS A 177 7.17 25.07 -0.02
N ALA A 178 6.56 23.91 0.22
CA ALA A 178 5.81 23.66 1.45
C ALA A 178 6.74 23.69 2.68
N LEU A 179 7.91 23.08 2.58
CA LEU A 179 8.93 23.08 3.64
C LEU A 179 9.46 24.49 3.91
N ASP A 180 9.76 25.26 2.86
CA ASP A 180 10.23 26.64 3.00
C ASP A 180 9.19 27.58 3.66
N ASN A 181 7.90 27.38 3.35
CA ASN A 181 6.82 28.16 3.93
C ASN A 181 6.56 27.83 5.42
N LEU A 182 6.93 26.63 5.86
CA LEU A 182 6.72 26.16 7.25
C LEU A 182 8.03 26.09 8.05
N LYS A 183 9.14 26.61 7.51
CA LYS A 183 10.40 26.67 8.26
C LYS A 183 10.24 27.51 9.53
N CYS A 184 10.86 27.06 10.62
CA CYS A 184 10.89 27.78 11.87
C CYS A 184 11.55 29.15 11.65
N SER A 185 10.83 30.25 11.94
CA SER A 185 11.41 31.59 12.00
C SER A 185 12.39 31.61 13.17
N LYS A 186 13.68 31.87 12.90
CA LYS A 186 14.68 32.09 13.95
C LYS A 186 14.39 33.36 14.72
#